data_9c30a7c7bcaad013b856bae0f00c3b8b
#
_entry.id   9c30a7c7bcaad013b856bae0f00c3b8b
#
_cell.length_a   1.000
_cell.length_b   1.000
_cell.length_c   1.000
_cell.angle_alpha   90.00
_cell.angle_beta   90.00
_cell.angle_gamma   90.00
#
_symmetry.space_group_name_H-M   'P 1'
#
loop_
_entity.id
_entity.type
_entity.pdbx_description
1 polymer ?
#
loop_
_entity_poly.entity_id
_entity_poly.type
_entity_poly.pdbx_seq_one_letter_code
_entity_poly.pdbx_strand_id
1 'polypeptide(L)'
;MYLKYFVYVSSVNNLSDARYCSGMFVDYIGFNFDENSKNHITIEKFNEIKNWINGPKIVGEFGNSSWSHTRDYLTEIDVDYISINYHFNNIKSLKKKLIINIPDLN
;
A
#
# COMPACT_ATOMS: atom_id res chain seq x y z
N MET A 1 2.76 -15.30 28.04
CA MET A 1 3.33 -14.59 26.89
C MET A 1 2.34 -14.61 25.74
N TYR A 2 2.06 -13.44 25.19
CA TYR A 2 1.17 -13.34 24.06
C TYR A 2 1.98 -13.16 22.79
N LEU A 3 1.70 -14.01 21.81
CA LEU A 3 2.23 -13.82 20.48
C LEU A 3 1.24 -12.96 19.68
N LYS A 4 1.70 -11.83 19.18
CA LYS A 4 0.89 -10.99 18.34
C LYS A 4 1.31 -11.16 16.90
N TYR A 5 0.36 -11.53 16.06
CA TYR A 5 0.58 -11.65 14.62
C TYR A 5 0.00 -10.42 13.94
N PHE A 6 0.74 -9.92 12.97
CA PHE A 6 0.24 -8.88 12.09
C PHE A 6 -0.23 -9.50 10.79
N VAL A 7 -1.39 -9.10 10.35
CA VAL A 7 -1.97 -9.59 9.10
C VAL A 7 -1.96 -8.47 8.08
N TYR A 8 -1.30 -8.71 6.97
CA TYR A 8 -1.20 -7.78 5.86
C TYR A 8 -1.81 -8.45 4.63
N VAL A 9 -2.84 -7.83 4.05
CA VAL A 9 -3.46 -8.31 2.83
C VAL A 9 -3.09 -7.37 1.70
N SER A 10 -2.31 -7.88 0.74
CA SER A 10 -1.73 -7.12 -0.35
C SER A 10 -2.68 -7.04 -1.55
N SER A 11 -2.53 -5.99 -2.34
CA SER A 11 -3.15 -5.85 -3.67
C SER A 11 -4.66 -6.00 -3.68
N VAL A 12 -5.32 -5.45 -2.69
CA VAL A 12 -6.77 -5.37 -2.68
C VAL A 12 -7.21 -4.38 -3.76
N ASN A 13 -8.14 -4.77 -4.62
CA ASN A 13 -8.55 -3.93 -5.73
C ASN A 13 -10.06 -3.87 -5.95
N ASN A 14 -10.84 -4.34 -4.99
CA ASN A 14 -12.29 -4.26 -5.07
C ASN A 14 -12.88 -4.05 -3.68
N LEU A 15 -14.10 -3.53 -3.67
CA LEU A 15 -14.78 -3.17 -2.43
C LEU A 15 -15.12 -4.39 -1.57
N SER A 16 -15.53 -5.49 -2.18
CA SER A 16 -15.90 -6.68 -1.43
C SER A 16 -14.72 -7.21 -0.61
N ASP A 17 -13.55 -7.32 -1.21
CA ASP A 17 -12.36 -7.79 -0.52
C ASP A 17 -11.92 -6.81 0.56
N ALA A 18 -11.99 -5.52 0.28
CA ALA A 18 -11.64 -4.48 1.24
C ALA A 18 -12.53 -4.53 2.48
N ARG A 19 -13.83 -4.67 2.28
CA ARG A 19 -14.78 -4.77 3.38
C ARG A 19 -14.60 -6.05 4.16
N TYR A 20 -14.33 -7.15 3.48
CA TYR A 20 -14.08 -8.43 4.15
C TYR A 20 -12.84 -8.32 5.05
N CYS A 21 -11.75 -7.77 4.52
CA CYS A 21 -10.53 -7.58 5.31
C CYS A 21 -10.77 -6.68 6.51
N SER A 22 -11.50 -5.60 6.32
CA SER A 22 -11.83 -4.68 7.41
C SER A 22 -12.64 -5.39 8.50
N GLY A 23 -13.61 -6.22 8.09
CA GLY A 23 -14.43 -6.98 9.02
C GLY A 23 -13.66 -8.08 9.77
N MET A 24 -12.59 -8.59 9.18
CA MET A 24 -11.74 -9.60 9.79
C MET A 24 -10.63 -9.02 10.66
N PHE A 25 -10.62 -7.72 10.87
CA PHE A 25 -9.65 -7.03 11.72
C PHE A 25 -8.21 -7.25 11.31
N VAL A 26 -7.95 -7.30 10.00
CA VAL A 26 -6.57 -7.32 9.51
C VAL A 26 -5.87 -6.02 9.92
N ASP A 27 -4.56 -6.07 10.06
CA ASP A 27 -3.79 -4.90 10.51
C ASP A 27 -3.50 -3.93 9.36
N TYR A 28 -3.23 -4.46 8.17
CA TYR A 28 -2.83 -3.66 7.01
C TYR A 28 -3.56 -4.14 5.76
N ILE A 29 -4.01 -3.19 4.97
CA ILE A 29 -4.56 -3.45 3.63
C ILE A 29 -3.72 -2.70 2.62
N GLY A 30 -3.18 -3.42 1.65
CA GLY A 30 -2.37 -2.85 0.58
C GLY A 30 -3.16 -2.63 -0.70
N PHE A 31 -2.93 -1.48 -1.33
CA PHE A 31 -3.50 -1.13 -2.63
C PHE A 31 -2.36 -0.89 -3.60
N ASN A 32 -2.40 -1.53 -4.75
CA ASN A 32 -1.32 -1.55 -5.71
C ASN A 32 -1.48 -0.43 -6.74
N PHE A 33 -0.53 0.49 -6.75
CA PHE A 33 -0.50 1.61 -7.69
C PHE A 33 0.57 1.46 -8.77
N ASP A 34 1.20 0.29 -8.86
CA ASP A 34 2.15 0.00 -9.93
C ASP A 34 1.37 -0.34 -11.20
N GLU A 35 1.38 0.58 -12.16
CA GLU A 35 0.60 0.44 -13.39
C GLU A 35 1.01 -0.77 -14.24
N ASN A 36 2.18 -1.31 -14.00
CA ASN A 36 2.63 -2.52 -14.69
C ASN A 36 2.11 -3.80 -14.05
N SER A 37 1.46 -3.69 -12.91
CA SER A 37 0.90 -4.85 -12.22
C SER A 37 -0.52 -5.13 -12.71
N LYS A 38 -0.87 -6.41 -12.82
CA LYS A 38 -2.23 -6.83 -13.14
C LYS A 38 -3.23 -6.44 -12.06
N ASN A 39 -2.75 -6.27 -10.85
CA ASN A 39 -3.60 -6.00 -9.69
C ASN A 39 -3.64 -4.53 -9.33
N HIS A 40 -3.18 -3.66 -10.22
CA HIS A 40 -3.16 -2.23 -9.90
C HIS A 40 -4.57 -1.65 -9.80
N ILE A 41 -4.68 -0.58 -9.04
CA ILE A 41 -5.93 0.13 -8.81
C ILE A 41 -5.76 1.59 -9.24
N THR A 42 -6.82 2.18 -9.76
CA THR A 42 -6.80 3.61 -10.08
C THR A 42 -7.00 4.44 -8.81
N ILE A 43 -6.61 5.70 -8.89
CA ILE A 43 -6.78 6.63 -7.77
C ILE A 43 -8.26 6.81 -7.44
N GLU A 44 -9.11 6.92 -8.45
CA GLU A 44 -10.56 7.08 -8.25
C GLU A 44 -11.14 5.86 -7.52
N LYS A 45 -10.76 4.67 -7.97
CA LYS A 45 -11.24 3.43 -7.35
C LYS A 45 -10.75 3.30 -5.91
N PHE A 46 -9.49 3.64 -5.67
CA PHE A 46 -8.92 3.63 -4.33
C PHE A 46 -9.69 4.56 -3.40
N ASN A 47 -9.93 5.79 -3.83
CA ASN A 47 -10.64 6.77 -2.99
C ASN A 47 -12.07 6.31 -2.68
N GLU A 48 -12.73 5.70 -3.65
CA GLU A 48 -14.06 5.14 -3.46
C GLU A 48 -14.05 4.03 -2.40
N ILE A 49 -13.10 3.09 -2.52
CA ILE A 49 -13.00 1.96 -1.59
C ILE A 49 -12.59 2.44 -0.20
N LYS A 50 -11.67 3.37 -0.12
CA LYS A 50 -11.14 3.86 1.15
C LYS A 50 -12.23 4.37 2.09
N ASN A 51 -13.27 4.97 1.53
CA ASN A 51 -14.37 5.49 2.33
C ASN A 51 -15.14 4.39 3.09
N TRP A 52 -14.98 3.13 2.70
CA TRP A 52 -15.65 2.00 3.30
C TRP A 52 -14.78 1.20 4.26
N ILE A 53 -13.51 1.61 4.43
CA ILE A 53 -12.56 0.90 5.29
C ILE A 53 -12.41 1.66 6.59
N ASN A 54 -12.48 0.94 7.69
CA ASN A 54 -12.27 1.51 9.01
C ASN A 54 -11.51 0.50 9.88
N GLY A 55 -10.41 0.93 10.44
CA GLY A 55 -9.58 0.13 11.33
C GLY A 55 -8.21 -0.22 10.77
N PRO A 56 -8.10 -0.96 9.67
CA PRO A 56 -6.78 -1.29 9.12
C PRO A 56 -5.99 -0.08 8.68
N LYS A 57 -4.67 -0.17 8.79
CA LYS A 57 -3.77 0.80 8.19
C LYS A 57 -3.68 0.56 6.70
N ILE A 58 -3.54 1.61 5.94
CA ILE A 58 -3.55 1.57 4.49
C ILE A 58 -2.13 1.69 3.96
N VAL A 59 -1.76 0.77 3.08
CA VAL A 59 -0.44 0.73 2.46
C VAL A 59 -0.60 1.00 0.96
N GLY A 60 0.13 1.99 0.46
CA GLY A 60 0.25 2.21 -0.97
C GLY A 60 1.41 1.37 -1.50
N GLU A 61 1.11 0.43 -2.39
CA GLU A 61 2.08 -0.49 -2.96
C GLU A 61 2.52 0.00 -4.33
N PHE A 62 3.79 0.32 -4.48
CA PHE A 62 4.32 0.89 -5.72
C PHE A 62 5.25 -0.05 -6.47
N GLY A 63 5.65 -1.16 -5.84
CA GLY A 63 6.46 -2.16 -6.49
C GLY A 63 7.72 -1.59 -7.12
N ASN A 64 7.86 -1.77 -8.43
CA ASN A 64 9.00 -1.28 -9.21
C ASN A 64 8.74 0.06 -9.88
N SER A 65 7.70 0.78 -9.48
CA SER A 65 7.41 2.11 -10.02
C SER A 65 8.59 3.04 -9.82
N SER A 66 8.76 3.99 -10.76
CA SER A 66 9.79 5.01 -10.61
C SER A 66 9.48 5.89 -9.39
N TRP A 67 10.50 6.55 -8.88
CA TRP A 67 10.31 7.50 -7.79
C TRP A 67 9.38 8.65 -8.20
N SER A 68 9.53 9.16 -9.42
CA SER A 68 8.66 10.22 -9.93
C SER A 68 7.20 9.82 -9.91
N HIS A 69 6.89 8.62 -10.39
CA HIS A 69 5.54 8.09 -10.39
C HIS A 69 5.00 7.98 -8.97
N THR A 70 5.78 7.39 -8.07
CA THR A 70 5.40 7.23 -6.67
C THR A 70 5.12 8.57 -6.02
N ARG A 71 6.02 9.53 -6.20
CA ARG A 71 5.88 10.86 -5.62
C ARG A 71 4.63 11.57 -6.13
N ASP A 72 4.35 11.46 -7.42
CA ASP A 72 3.17 12.10 -8.00
C ASP A 72 1.88 11.53 -7.43
N TYR A 73 1.83 10.20 -7.26
CA TYR A 73 0.66 9.57 -6.64
C TYR A 73 0.49 10.01 -5.18
N LEU A 74 1.58 10.18 -4.45
CA LEU A 74 1.51 10.57 -3.04
C LEU A 74 0.95 11.97 -2.82
N THR A 75 0.89 12.79 -3.86
CA THR A 75 0.21 14.09 -3.76
C THR A 75 -1.30 13.96 -3.86
N GLU A 76 -1.80 12.84 -4.37
CA GLU A 76 -3.22 12.65 -4.63
C GLU A 76 -3.88 11.61 -3.74
N ILE A 77 -3.10 10.75 -3.08
CA ILE A 77 -3.63 9.71 -2.21
C ILE A 77 -3.13 9.91 -0.80
N ASP A 78 -3.95 9.49 0.16
CA ASP A 78 -3.58 9.50 1.56
C ASP A 78 -3.48 8.05 2.05
N VAL A 79 -2.25 7.64 2.36
CA VAL A 79 -1.95 6.31 2.87
C VAL A 79 -1.09 6.41 4.12
N ASP A 80 -1.15 5.39 4.96
CA ASP A 80 -0.36 5.37 6.20
C ASP A 80 1.08 4.92 5.97
N TYR A 81 1.28 4.02 5.00
CA TYR A 81 2.58 3.43 4.70
C TYR A 81 2.77 3.33 3.20
N ILE A 82 4.01 3.24 2.79
CA ILE A 82 4.39 3.05 1.39
C ILE A 82 5.25 1.81 1.29
N SER A 83 4.87 0.91 0.38
CA SER A 83 5.66 -0.26 0.04
C SER A 83 6.28 -0.04 -1.34
N ILE A 84 7.60 -0.04 -1.43
CA ILE A 84 8.30 0.22 -2.67
C ILE A 84 9.55 -0.64 -2.73
N ASN A 85 9.88 -1.13 -3.92
CA ASN A 85 11.15 -1.80 -4.13
C ASN A 85 12.27 -0.79 -4.00
N TYR A 86 13.38 -1.24 -3.41
CA TYR A 86 14.42 -0.34 -2.97
C TYR A 86 15.08 0.44 -4.09
N HIS A 87 15.00 1.78 -4.01
CA HIS A 87 15.68 2.72 -4.89
C HIS A 87 16.38 3.76 -4.03
N PHE A 88 17.68 3.71 -3.98
CA PHE A 88 18.49 4.37 -2.99
C PHE A 88 18.30 5.86 -2.79
N ASN A 89 18.23 6.60 -3.86
CA ASN A 89 18.58 8.01 -3.79
C ASN A 89 17.48 8.94 -3.34
N ASN A 90 16.24 8.46 -3.30
CA ASN A 90 15.10 9.36 -3.14
C ASN A 90 14.26 9.12 -1.88
N ILE A 91 14.59 8.07 -1.15
CA ILE A 91 13.80 7.63 0.00
C ILE A 91 13.87 8.63 1.15
N LYS A 92 15.00 9.31 1.29
CA LYS A 92 15.22 10.23 2.40
C LYS A 92 14.28 11.42 2.44
N SER A 93 13.68 11.76 1.32
CA SER A 93 12.74 12.89 1.26
C SER A 93 11.33 12.54 1.68
N LEU A 94 11.04 11.27 1.94
CA LEU A 94 9.71 10.84 2.34
C LEU A 94 9.43 11.17 3.79
N LYS A 95 8.26 11.71 4.04
CA LYS A 95 7.77 11.97 5.39
C LYS A 95 6.87 10.87 5.91
N LYS A 96 6.45 9.96 5.04
CA LYS A 96 5.58 8.85 5.41
C LYS A 96 6.41 7.65 5.81
N LYS A 97 5.83 6.77 6.59
CA LYS A 97 6.48 5.53 7.01
C LYS A 97 6.65 4.60 5.80
N LEU A 98 7.79 3.94 5.75
CA LEU A 98 8.15 3.10 4.62
C LEU A 98 8.14 1.64 4.98
N ILE A 99 7.63 0.85 4.03
CA ILE A 99 7.89 -0.58 3.95
C ILE A 99 8.72 -0.78 2.69
N ILE A 100 9.96 -1.18 2.86
CA ILE A 100 10.87 -1.33 1.73
C ILE A 100 11.06 -2.80 1.40
N ASN A 101 10.78 -3.15 0.16
CA ASN A 101 11.12 -4.46 -0.37
C ASN A 101 12.50 -4.37 -0.99
N ILE A 102 13.41 -5.21 -0.54
CA ILE A 102 14.77 -5.24 -1.08
C ILE A 102 14.92 -6.55 -1.83
N PRO A 103 14.77 -6.54 -3.17
CA PRO A 103 14.97 -7.73 -3.95
C PRO A 103 16.43 -8.13 -3.93
N ASP A 104 16.71 -9.41 -4.10
CA ASP A 104 18.06 -9.95 -4.18
C ASP A 104 18.90 -9.79 -2.91
N LEU A 105 18.26 -9.60 -1.80
CA LEU A 105 18.96 -9.59 -0.53
C LEU A 105 19.11 -11.03 -0.03
N ASN A 106 19.98 -11.74 -0.61
CA ASN A 106 20.23 -13.13 -0.22
C ASN A 106 21.65 -13.30 0.27
#